data_a6ee08df766cd1f74a0966baab79ff52
#
_entry.id   a6ee08df766cd1f74a0966baab79ff52
#
_cell.length_a   1.000
_cell.length_b   1.000
_cell.length_c   1.000
_cell.angle_alpha   90.00
_cell.angle_beta   90.00
_cell.angle_gamma   90.00
#
_symmetry.space_group_name_H-M   'P 1'
#
loop_
_entity.id
_entity.type
_entity.pdbx_description
1 polymer ?
#
loop_
_entity_poly.entity_id
_entity_poly.type
_entity_poly.pdbx_seq_one_letter_code
_entity_poly.pdbx_strand_id
1 'polypeptide(L)'
;MQEQINRNGVYVPDSSSVWPQKPDEPFLRPKHLRQVVVDENYPFIEKSFKFFLWRNFIFFCIWTLVFFLQHVRYGIKFEGLKNLRKNKALFKNGAVTVSNHVYRWDYLAVVQAVKKRLWFPARAENLMGGDAALIRAVGGIPVAQNFSGTKKFYEAFDELHKKKKWIHVFPESCRWTWYQPIRPFKRGAFEFSHRYDIPVIPMAIRYRKPDAVRRFFGVKHPLVTLVVGEPIMPDMSLSLKQDSNRLLEECHKRVVEMAGIVQNQWPASL
;
A
#
# COMPACT_ATOMS: atom_id res chain seq x y z
N MET A 1 1.63 -27.82 -16.01
CA MET A 1 1.15 -26.46 -15.67
C MET A 1 1.94 -25.48 -16.52
N GLN A 2 1.29 -24.75 -17.43
CA GLN A 2 1.95 -23.78 -18.30
C GLN A 2 2.37 -22.59 -17.44
N GLU A 3 3.68 -22.30 -17.38
CA GLU A 3 4.18 -21.02 -16.92
C GLU A 3 3.58 -19.95 -17.84
N GLN A 4 2.58 -19.22 -17.37
CA GLN A 4 2.08 -18.06 -18.10
C GLN A 4 3.15 -16.96 -17.99
N ILE A 5 4.10 -17.00 -18.92
CA ILE A 5 5.04 -15.90 -19.09
C ILE A 5 4.27 -14.78 -19.76
N ASN A 6 4.10 -13.67 -19.06
CA ASN A 6 3.61 -12.44 -19.68
C ASN A 6 4.57 -12.06 -20.83
N ARG A 7 4.04 -11.55 -21.95
CA ARG A 7 4.83 -11.21 -23.17
C ARG A 7 6.02 -10.28 -22.92
N ASN A 8 6.07 -9.60 -21.77
CA ASN A 8 7.19 -8.75 -21.34
C ASN A 8 8.22 -9.48 -20.46
N GLY A 9 8.23 -10.80 -20.39
CA GLY A 9 9.19 -11.57 -19.59
C GLY A 9 9.00 -11.45 -18.07
N VAL A 10 7.86 -10.94 -17.61
CA VAL A 10 7.54 -10.83 -16.18
C VAL A 10 7.03 -12.17 -15.68
N TYR A 11 7.65 -12.65 -14.62
CA TYR A 11 7.28 -13.90 -13.97
C TYR A 11 5.89 -13.80 -13.33
N VAL A 12 5.00 -14.71 -13.68
CA VAL A 12 3.69 -14.91 -13.03
C VAL A 12 3.84 -16.04 -12.03
N PRO A 13 3.55 -15.81 -10.74
CA PRO A 13 3.62 -16.88 -9.75
C PRO A 13 2.63 -17.99 -10.07
N ASP A 14 3.10 -19.22 -10.01
CA ASP A 14 2.20 -20.37 -9.96
C ASP A 14 1.56 -20.38 -8.57
N SER A 15 0.28 -20.14 -8.51
CA SER A 15 -0.49 -20.13 -7.26
C SER A 15 -1.58 -21.16 -7.32
N SER A 16 -1.57 -22.08 -6.37
CA SER A 16 -2.69 -22.98 -6.08
C SER A 16 -3.85 -22.27 -5.36
N SER A 17 -3.71 -20.96 -5.11
CA SER A 17 -4.73 -20.18 -4.43
C SER A 17 -5.93 -19.93 -5.33
N VAL A 18 -7.11 -20.16 -4.80
CA VAL A 18 -8.37 -19.75 -5.42
C VAL A 18 -8.70 -18.36 -4.89
N TRP A 19 -8.59 -17.34 -5.74
CA TRP A 19 -8.95 -15.99 -5.36
C TRP A 19 -10.45 -15.75 -5.48
N PRO A 20 -11.02 -14.79 -4.71
CA PRO A 20 -12.43 -14.41 -4.85
C PRO A 20 -12.76 -13.94 -6.27
N GLN A 21 -14.04 -14.04 -6.64
CA GLN A 21 -14.51 -13.55 -7.93
C GLN A 21 -14.77 -12.04 -7.93
N LYS A 22 -15.15 -11.47 -6.77
CA LYS A 22 -15.39 -10.03 -6.62
C LYS A 22 -14.10 -9.34 -6.21
N PRO A 23 -13.67 -8.29 -6.91
CA PRO A 23 -12.34 -7.70 -6.72
C PRO A 23 -12.14 -7.02 -5.36
N ASP A 24 -13.19 -6.67 -4.65
CA ASP A 24 -13.15 -6.04 -3.33
C ASP A 24 -13.40 -7.03 -2.17
N GLU A 25 -13.60 -8.30 -2.48
CA GLU A 25 -13.77 -9.36 -1.47
C GLU A 25 -12.43 -9.70 -0.81
N PRO A 26 -12.37 -9.78 0.55
CA PRO A 26 -11.14 -10.14 1.23
C PRO A 26 -10.77 -11.61 1.00
N PHE A 27 -9.54 -11.85 0.51
CA PHE A 27 -8.97 -13.20 0.37
C PHE A 27 -8.65 -13.84 1.74
N LEU A 28 -8.25 -13.03 2.72
CA LEU A 28 -7.95 -13.48 4.07
C LEU A 28 -8.85 -12.74 5.06
N ARG A 29 -9.56 -13.48 5.90
CA ARG A 29 -10.34 -12.91 7.01
C ARG A 29 -9.60 -13.19 8.33
N PRO A 30 -9.48 -12.22 9.23
CA PRO A 30 -8.93 -12.46 10.57
C PRO A 30 -9.76 -13.51 11.31
N LYS A 31 -9.09 -14.47 11.99
CA LYS A 31 -9.77 -15.60 12.65
C LYS A 31 -10.38 -15.24 14.01
N HIS A 32 -9.84 -14.24 14.69
CA HIS A 32 -10.29 -13.83 16.03
C HIS A 32 -10.48 -12.32 16.05
N LEU A 33 -11.71 -11.88 15.95
CA LEU A 33 -12.08 -10.47 15.97
C LEU A 33 -12.50 -10.07 17.39
N ARG A 34 -11.81 -9.06 17.96
CA ARG A 34 -12.34 -8.31 19.10
C ARG A 34 -13.39 -7.33 18.57
N GLN A 35 -14.48 -7.14 19.28
CA GLN A 35 -15.42 -6.08 18.91
C GLN A 35 -14.78 -4.73 19.22
N VAL A 36 -14.42 -4.00 18.19
CA VAL A 36 -13.89 -2.63 18.27
C VAL A 36 -14.80 -1.76 17.43
N VAL A 37 -15.47 -0.82 18.07
CA VAL A 37 -16.27 0.18 17.37
C VAL A 37 -15.34 1.32 16.97
N VAL A 38 -15.33 1.64 15.66
CA VAL A 38 -14.53 2.74 15.12
C VAL A 38 -15.50 3.88 14.79
N ASP A 39 -15.83 4.62 15.83
CA ASP A 39 -16.73 5.79 15.80
C ASP A 39 -15.95 7.09 16.08
N GLU A 40 -16.64 8.16 16.39
CA GLU A 40 -16.08 9.47 16.71
C GLU A 40 -15.23 9.48 17.99
N ASN A 41 -15.41 8.53 18.90
CA ASN A 41 -14.67 8.42 20.17
C ASN A 41 -13.39 7.59 20.01
N TYR A 42 -13.22 6.92 18.87
CA TYR A 42 -12.04 6.11 18.62
C TYR A 42 -10.78 6.98 18.50
N PRO A 43 -9.66 6.66 19.20
CA PRO A 43 -8.41 7.41 19.11
C PRO A 43 -7.69 7.11 17.78
N PHE A 44 -8.07 7.78 16.68
CA PHE A 44 -7.48 7.57 15.37
C PHE A 44 -5.95 7.76 15.36
N ILE A 45 -5.45 8.74 16.09
CA ILE A 45 -4.01 8.94 16.32
C ILE A 45 -3.72 8.77 17.81
N GLU A 46 -2.98 7.72 18.14
CA GLU A 46 -2.53 7.48 19.52
C GLU A 46 -1.37 8.43 19.86
N LYS A 47 -1.54 9.23 20.94
CA LYS A 47 -0.59 10.28 21.35
C LYS A 47 0.12 9.99 22.69
N SER A 48 -0.13 8.84 23.31
CA SER A 48 0.49 8.51 24.59
C SER A 48 2.00 8.30 24.47
N PHE A 49 2.73 8.67 25.52
CA PHE A 49 4.18 8.50 25.56
C PHE A 49 4.59 7.02 25.46
N LYS A 50 3.80 6.12 26.09
CA LYS A 50 4.01 4.67 25.97
C LYS A 50 3.93 4.19 24.52
N PHE A 51 2.92 4.68 23.77
CA PHE A 51 2.77 4.33 22.38
C PHE A 51 3.90 4.93 21.51
N PHE A 52 4.35 6.14 21.82
CA PHE A 52 5.50 6.75 21.16
C PHE A 52 6.76 5.88 21.31
N LEU A 53 7.08 5.41 22.52
CA LEU A 53 8.21 4.52 22.76
C LEU A 53 8.05 3.19 22.02
N TRP A 54 6.86 2.57 22.13
CA TRP A 54 6.53 1.33 21.42
C TRP A 54 6.70 1.46 19.90
N ARG A 55 6.16 2.52 19.33
CA ARG A 55 6.27 2.80 17.89
C ARG A 55 7.73 2.95 17.46
N ASN A 56 8.53 3.67 18.24
CA ASN A 56 9.95 3.84 17.89
C ASN A 56 10.71 2.51 18.00
N PHE A 57 10.43 1.68 18.99
CA PHE A 57 11.01 0.35 19.12
C PHE A 57 10.65 -0.55 17.92
N ILE A 58 9.36 -0.57 17.52
CA ILE A 58 8.93 -1.31 16.32
C ILE A 58 9.65 -0.83 15.07
N PHE A 59 9.78 0.48 14.87
CA PHE A 59 10.52 0.99 13.72
C PHE A 59 12.01 0.69 13.80
N PHE A 60 12.61 0.68 14.96
CA PHE A 60 13.99 0.19 15.15
C PHE A 60 14.13 -1.26 14.68
N CYS A 61 13.25 -2.16 15.14
CA CYS A 61 13.26 -3.56 14.69
C CYS A 61 13.02 -3.68 13.17
N ILE A 62 12.14 -2.86 12.58
CA ILE A 62 11.89 -2.85 11.14
C ILE A 62 13.16 -2.45 10.38
N TRP A 63 13.82 -1.37 10.77
CA TRP A 63 15.01 -0.86 10.09
C TRP A 63 16.21 -1.81 10.20
N THR A 64 16.38 -2.46 11.33
CA THR A 64 17.54 -3.34 11.59
C THR A 64 17.30 -4.77 11.10
N LEU A 65 16.16 -5.37 11.45
CA LEU A 65 15.90 -6.79 11.21
C LEU A 65 14.99 -7.03 10.00
N VAL A 66 13.82 -6.34 9.94
CA VAL A 66 12.81 -6.71 8.95
C VAL A 66 13.25 -6.35 7.53
N PHE A 67 13.94 -5.24 7.33
CA PHE A 67 14.46 -4.88 6.02
C PHE A 67 15.56 -5.83 5.55
N PHE A 68 16.41 -6.29 6.46
CA PHE A 68 17.37 -7.36 6.15
C PHE A 68 16.64 -8.64 5.73
N LEU A 69 15.66 -9.08 6.52
CA LEU A 69 14.86 -10.26 6.20
C LEU A 69 14.10 -10.14 4.87
N GLN A 70 13.66 -8.95 4.48
CA GLN A 70 13.06 -8.74 3.16
C GLN A 70 14.04 -9.05 2.02
N HIS A 71 15.32 -8.65 2.15
CA HIS A 71 16.33 -8.97 1.15
C HIS A 71 16.64 -10.46 1.11
N VAL A 72 16.75 -11.11 2.26
CA VAL A 72 17.03 -12.55 2.33
C VAL A 72 15.86 -13.37 1.82
N ARG A 73 14.66 -13.17 2.40
CA ARG A 73 13.49 -14.00 2.15
C ARG A 73 12.81 -13.68 0.81
N TYR A 74 12.51 -12.40 0.57
CA TYR A 74 11.76 -11.97 -0.63
C TYR A 74 12.66 -11.46 -1.75
N GLY A 75 13.98 -11.41 -1.54
CA GLY A 75 14.93 -10.91 -2.52
C GLY A 75 14.53 -9.53 -3.05
N ILE A 76 14.03 -8.66 -2.16
CA ILE A 76 13.47 -7.36 -2.54
C ILE A 76 14.46 -6.58 -3.42
N LYS A 77 13.97 -6.06 -4.54
CA LYS A 77 14.69 -5.10 -5.40
C LYS A 77 13.84 -3.86 -5.57
N PHE A 78 14.51 -2.75 -5.82
CA PHE A 78 13.87 -1.46 -6.05
C PHE A 78 14.27 -0.93 -7.41
N GLU A 79 13.28 -0.50 -8.19
CA GLU A 79 13.46 0.17 -9.47
C GLU A 79 12.81 1.55 -9.44
N GLY A 80 13.28 2.48 -10.25
CA GLY A 80 12.70 3.81 -10.33
C GLY A 80 12.95 4.73 -9.11
N LEU A 81 13.84 4.38 -8.17
CA LEU A 81 14.15 5.24 -7.01
C LEU A 81 14.68 6.62 -7.41
N LYS A 82 15.22 6.77 -8.63
CA LYS A 82 15.62 8.06 -9.19
C LYS A 82 14.45 9.06 -9.26
N ASN A 83 13.21 8.57 -9.44
CA ASN A 83 12.01 9.39 -9.52
C ASN A 83 11.73 10.11 -8.20
N LEU A 84 12.00 9.46 -7.06
CA LEU A 84 11.88 10.10 -5.74
C LEU A 84 12.93 11.20 -5.55
N ARG A 85 14.17 10.98 -6.03
CA ARG A 85 15.27 11.95 -5.89
C ARG A 85 15.08 13.15 -6.81
N LYS A 86 14.75 12.89 -8.08
CA LYS A 86 14.53 13.92 -9.11
C LYS A 86 13.39 14.87 -8.72
N ASN A 87 12.32 14.34 -8.14
CA ASN A 87 11.09 15.08 -7.82
C ASN A 87 11.01 15.51 -6.34
N LYS A 88 12.13 15.52 -5.60
CA LYS A 88 12.15 15.84 -4.16
C LYS A 88 11.46 17.17 -3.80
N ALA A 89 11.51 18.15 -4.69
CA ALA A 89 10.89 19.45 -4.48
C ALA A 89 9.36 19.38 -4.38
N LEU A 90 8.72 18.45 -5.11
CA LEU A 90 7.26 18.23 -5.08
C LEU A 90 6.77 17.67 -3.74
N PHE A 91 7.67 17.06 -2.97
CA PHE A 91 7.30 16.33 -1.73
C PHE A 91 7.43 17.18 -0.46
N LYS A 92 7.59 18.49 -0.59
CA LYS A 92 7.80 19.41 0.54
C LYS A 92 6.63 19.39 1.55
N ASN A 93 5.42 19.21 1.06
CA ASN A 93 4.20 19.20 1.87
C ASN A 93 3.67 17.78 2.15
N GLY A 94 4.41 16.75 1.76
CA GLY A 94 4.01 15.36 1.85
C GLY A 94 3.81 14.74 0.47
N ALA A 95 3.33 13.52 0.43
CA ALA A 95 2.93 12.81 -0.77
C ALA A 95 1.97 11.66 -0.42
N VAL A 96 1.16 11.27 -1.37
CA VAL A 96 0.41 10.00 -1.34
C VAL A 96 1.19 8.99 -2.17
N THR A 97 1.42 7.81 -1.63
CA THR A 97 1.94 6.66 -2.39
C THR A 97 0.83 5.64 -2.57
N VAL A 98 0.71 5.04 -3.73
CA VAL A 98 -0.27 3.97 -3.99
C VAL A 98 0.42 2.75 -4.58
N SER A 99 0.00 1.54 -4.20
CA SER A 99 0.50 0.30 -4.81
C SER A 99 -0.55 -0.81 -4.78
N ASN A 100 -0.35 -1.84 -5.60
CA ASN A 100 -1.08 -3.10 -5.49
C ASN A 100 -0.76 -3.79 -4.16
N HIS A 101 -1.69 -4.60 -3.63
CA HIS A 101 -1.62 -5.22 -2.32
C HIS A 101 -1.54 -6.75 -2.44
N VAL A 102 -0.32 -7.29 -2.43
CA VAL A 102 -0.06 -8.66 -2.90
C VAL A 102 0.78 -9.55 -2.00
N TYR A 103 1.42 -9.01 -0.95
CA TYR A 103 2.11 -9.85 0.03
C TYR A 103 2.15 -9.20 1.42
N ARG A 104 2.52 -9.96 2.44
CA ARG A 104 2.39 -9.54 3.84
C ARG A 104 3.21 -8.28 4.19
N TRP A 105 4.33 -8.04 3.51
CA TRP A 105 5.29 -6.98 3.82
C TRP A 105 5.39 -5.91 2.73
N ASP A 106 4.41 -5.81 1.84
CA ASP A 106 4.39 -4.83 0.75
C ASP A 106 4.40 -3.38 1.26
N TYR A 107 3.67 -3.07 2.32
CA TYR A 107 3.76 -1.78 2.99
C TYR A 107 5.20 -1.45 3.44
N LEU A 108 5.91 -2.44 4.02
CA LEU A 108 7.28 -2.26 4.48
C LEU A 108 8.27 -2.08 3.32
N ALA A 109 7.98 -2.67 2.15
CA ALA A 109 8.77 -2.41 0.94
C ALA A 109 8.63 -0.95 0.50
N VAL A 110 7.41 -0.37 0.57
CA VAL A 110 7.20 1.05 0.29
C VAL A 110 7.94 1.92 1.31
N VAL A 111 7.83 1.63 2.62
CA VAL A 111 8.56 2.35 3.68
C VAL A 111 10.06 2.33 3.42
N GLN A 112 10.60 1.18 3.01
CA GLN A 112 12.03 1.02 2.71
C GLN A 112 12.45 1.84 1.48
N ALA A 113 11.62 1.87 0.43
CA ALA A 113 11.88 2.64 -0.79
C ALA A 113 11.90 4.15 -0.54
N VAL A 114 10.89 4.67 0.17
CA VAL A 114 10.76 6.11 0.43
C VAL A 114 11.59 6.59 1.62
N LYS A 115 12.10 5.67 2.44
CA LYS A 115 12.88 5.95 3.67
C LYS A 115 12.13 6.88 4.64
N LYS A 116 10.81 6.70 4.74
CA LYS A 116 9.93 7.49 5.62
C LYS A 116 8.94 6.60 6.35
N ARG A 117 8.53 7.03 7.54
CA ARG A 117 7.39 6.44 8.25
C ARG A 117 6.12 6.95 7.59
N LEU A 118 5.32 6.04 7.04
CA LEU A 118 4.07 6.36 6.35
C LEU A 118 2.88 6.15 7.31
N TRP A 119 1.75 6.74 6.93
CA TRP A 119 0.46 6.50 7.54
C TRP A 119 -0.49 5.95 6.48
N PHE A 120 -1.40 5.08 6.87
CA PHE A 120 -2.28 4.45 5.88
C PHE A 120 -3.66 4.14 6.44
N PRO A 121 -4.73 4.30 5.62
CA PRO A 121 -6.05 3.80 5.94
C PRO A 121 -6.01 2.29 6.07
N ALA A 122 -6.55 1.76 7.15
CA ALA A 122 -6.65 0.33 7.40
C ALA A 122 -8.11 -0.06 7.58
N ARG A 123 -8.51 -1.24 7.11
CA ARG A 123 -9.85 -1.77 7.41
C ARG A 123 -9.97 -1.97 8.92
N ALA A 124 -11.15 -1.63 9.49
CA ALA A 124 -11.39 -1.75 10.92
C ALA A 124 -11.11 -3.16 11.45
N GLU A 125 -11.44 -4.19 10.65
CA GLU A 125 -11.21 -5.60 11.01
C GLU A 125 -9.72 -5.93 11.24
N ASN A 126 -8.80 -5.26 10.56
CA ASN A 126 -7.36 -5.44 10.77
C ASN A 126 -6.89 -4.96 12.15
N LEU A 127 -7.67 -4.10 12.80
CA LEU A 127 -7.39 -3.56 14.13
C LEU A 127 -8.17 -4.28 15.25
N MET A 128 -8.90 -5.34 14.88
CA MET A 128 -9.64 -6.20 15.81
C MET A 128 -8.88 -7.50 16.11
N GLY A 129 -7.83 -7.82 15.37
CA GLY A 129 -7.03 -9.03 15.51
C GLY A 129 -5.80 -8.88 16.39
N GLY A 130 -5.01 -9.97 16.52
CA GLY A 130 -3.77 -10.00 17.30
C GLY A 130 -2.69 -9.02 16.81
N ASP A 131 -2.69 -8.69 15.52
CA ASP A 131 -1.73 -7.79 14.88
C ASP A 131 -2.10 -6.29 15.04
N ALA A 132 -3.21 -5.96 15.72
CA ALA A 132 -3.75 -4.60 15.81
C ALA A 132 -2.73 -3.57 16.35
N ALA A 133 -2.03 -3.91 17.43
CA ALA A 133 -1.02 -3.04 18.04
C ALA A 133 0.15 -2.76 17.07
N LEU A 134 0.56 -3.77 16.31
CA LEU A 134 1.62 -3.65 15.29
C LEU A 134 1.16 -2.78 14.12
N ILE A 135 -0.05 -3.01 13.61
CA ILE A 135 -0.62 -2.23 12.49
C ILE A 135 -0.73 -0.75 12.88
N ARG A 136 -1.19 -0.44 14.10
CA ARG A 136 -1.20 0.93 14.62
C ARG A 136 0.20 1.51 14.75
N ALA A 137 1.16 0.75 15.28
CA ALA A 137 2.53 1.21 15.45
C ALA A 137 3.19 1.56 14.11
N VAL A 138 2.91 0.82 13.04
CA VAL A 138 3.46 1.13 11.72
C VAL A 138 2.69 2.23 10.97
N GLY A 139 1.59 2.76 11.53
CA GLY A 139 0.88 3.92 10.99
C GLY A 139 -0.52 3.63 10.45
N GLY A 140 -1.10 2.47 10.76
CA GLY A 140 -2.46 2.15 10.39
C GLY A 140 -3.50 3.00 11.13
N ILE A 141 -4.39 3.64 10.39
CA ILE A 141 -5.54 4.40 10.87
C ILE A 141 -6.80 3.70 10.38
N PRO A 142 -7.71 3.26 11.27
CA PRO A 142 -8.89 2.55 10.85
C PRO A 142 -9.83 3.45 10.06
N VAL A 143 -10.39 2.91 8.99
CA VAL A 143 -11.51 3.55 8.28
C VAL A 143 -12.74 3.43 9.17
N ALA A 144 -13.40 4.55 9.41
CA ALA A 144 -14.59 4.60 10.24
C ALA A 144 -15.79 3.90 9.58
N GLN A 145 -16.73 3.44 10.41
CA GLN A 145 -17.91 2.70 9.98
C GLN A 145 -19.19 3.55 9.96
N ASN A 146 -19.13 4.77 10.53
CA ASN A 146 -20.25 5.70 10.59
C ASN A 146 -19.85 7.11 10.12
N PHE A 147 -20.81 7.98 9.93
CA PHE A 147 -20.59 9.35 9.41
C PHE A 147 -19.74 10.20 10.38
N SER A 148 -20.05 10.18 11.67
CA SER A 148 -19.33 10.96 12.70
C SER A 148 -17.86 10.53 12.79
N GLY A 149 -17.60 9.22 12.80
CA GLY A 149 -16.25 8.67 12.78
C GLY A 149 -15.51 8.98 11.46
N THR A 150 -16.22 9.04 10.33
CA THR A 150 -15.62 9.44 9.04
C THR A 150 -15.07 10.86 9.10
N LYS A 151 -15.79 11.81 9.74
CA LYS A 151 -15.28 13.16 9.97
C LYS A 151 -13.99 13.12 10.78
N LYS A 152 -13.96 12.37 11.88
CA LYS A 152 -12.77 12.21 12.74
C LYS A 152 -11.61 11.53 12.03
N PHE A 153 -11.89 10.56 11.17
CA PHE A 153 -10.90 9.94 10.31
C PHE A 153 -10.20 10.98 9.41
N TYR A 154 -10.96 11.85 8.74
CA TYR A 154 -10.35 12.90 7.92
C TYR A 154 -9.63 13.96 8.78
N GLU A 155 -10.15 14.34 9.94
CA GLU A 155 -9.45 15.24 10.88
C GLU A 155 -8.07 14.66 11.29
N ALA A 156 -7.98 13.35 11.48
CA ALA A 156 -6.70 12.69 11.76
C ALA A 156 -5.70 12.84 10.61
N PHE A 157 -6.16 12.70 9.37
CA PHE A 157 -5.30 12.90 8.19
C PHE A 157 -4.97 14.38 7.98
N ASP A 158 -5.87 15.32 8.30
CA ASP A 158 -5.60 16.76 8.30
C ASP A 158 -4.46 17.10 9.29
N GLU A 159 -4.46 16.49 10.49
CA GLU A 159 -3.36 16.64 11.47
C GLU A 159 -2.04 16.10 10.92
N LEU A 160 -2.07 14.96 10.24
CA LEU A 160 -0.88 14.36 9.62
C LEU A 160 -0.34 15.21 8.47
N HIS A 161 -1.23 15.75 7.64
CA HIS A 161 -0.83 16.65 6.55
C HIS A 161 -0.17 17.92 7.07
N LYS A 162 -0.72 18.57 8.11
CA LYS A 162 -0.08 19.71 8.79
C LYS A 162 1.35 19.42 9.23
N LYS A 163 1.64 18.17 9.59
CA LYS A 163 2.98 17.67 9.95
C LYS A 163 3.77 17.14 8.74
N LYS A 164 3.30 17.37 7.52
CA LYS A 164 3.90 16.95 6.25
C LYS A 164 4.20 15.45 6.19
N LYS A 165 3.32 14.64 6.81
CA LYS A 165 3.46 13.18 6.80
C LYS A 165 3.01 12.62 5.45
N TRP A 166 3.68 11.55 5.03
CA TRP A 166 3.30 10.84 3.83
C TRP A 166 2.20 9.82 4.13
N ILE A 167 1.32 9.65 3.18
CA ILE A 167 0.20 8.69 3.24
C ILE A 167 0.48 7.58 2.24
N HIS A 168 0.27 6.33 2.64
CA HIS A 168 0.25 5.20 1.72
C HIS A 168 -1.16 4.64 1.63
N VAL A 169 -1.59 4.28 0.43
CA VAL A 169 -2.90 3.64 0.25
C VAL A 169 -2.76 2.44 -0.67
N PHE A 170 -3.40 1.34 -0.28
CA PHE A 170 -3.67 0.22 -1.17
C PHE A 170 -5.05 0.43 -1.80
N PRO A 171 -5.15 0.99 -3.01
CA PRO A 171 -6.44 1.37 -3.56
C PRO A 171 -7.33 0.16 -3.93
N GLU A 172 -6.75 -1.03 -4.00
CA GLU A 172 -7.45 -2.31 -4.15
C GLU A 172 -8.21 -2.75 -2.88
N SER A 173 -8.04 -2.02 -1.75
CA SER A 173 -8.70 -2.18 -0.44
C SER A 173 -8.40 -3.45 0.35
N CYS A 174 -8.05 -4.57 -0.26
CA CYS A 174 -7.71 -5.81 0.44
C CYS A 174 -6.53 -6.52 -0.24
N ARG A 175 -5.81 -7.36 0.54
CA ARG A 175 -4.67 -8.10 0.02
C ARG A 175 -5.10 -9.41 -0.63
N TRP A 176 -4.64 -9.64 -1.88
CA TRP A 176 -4.70 -10.93 -2.54
C TRP A 176 -3.28 -11.46 -2.74
N THR A 177 -2.90 -12.42 -1.93
CA THR A 177 -1.51 -12.90 -1.87
C THR A 177 -1.08 -13.50 -3.20
N TRP A 178 0.02 -12.97 -3.76
CA TRP A 178 0.65 -13.39 -5.02
C TRP A 178 -0.25 -13.27 -6.27
N TYR A 179 -1.32 -12.48 -6.18
CA TYR A 179 -2.15 -12.17 -7.33
C TYR A 179 -1.44 -11.18 -8.24
N GLN A 180 -1.39 -11.45 -9.55
CA GLN A 180 -0.63 -10.58 -10.46
C GLN A 180 -1.48 -9.48 -11.09
N PRO A 181 -2.71 -9.74 -11.59
CA PRO A 181 -3.51 -8.68 -12.18
C PRO A 181 -3.76 -7.54 -11.20
N ILE A 182 -3.80 -6.31 -11.69
CA ILE A 182 -4.11 -5.14 -10.89
C ILE A 182 -5.63 -5.01 -10.81
N ARG A 183 -6.16 -5.08 -9.60
CA ARG A 183 -7.61 -4.98 -9.35
C ARG A 183 -8.08 -3.53 -9.44
N PRO A 184 -9.40 -3.29 -9.59
CA PRO A 184 -9.95 -1.94 -9.63
C PRO A 184 -9.57 -1.11 -8.41
N PHE A 185 -9.28 0.15 -8.63
CA PHE A 185 -8.91 1.09 -7.60
C PHE A 185 -10.13 1.81 -7.03
N LYS A 186 -10.11 2.05 -5.72
CA LYS A 186 -11.11 2.88 -5.02
C LYS A 186 -10.67 4.34 -5.01
N ARG A 187 -11.59 5.25 -5.36
CA ARG A 187 -11.34 6.68 -5.50
C ARG A 187 -10.78 7.35 -4.24
N GLY A 188 -11.22 6.94 -3.05
CA GLY A 188 -10.80 7.56 -1.78
C GLY A 188 -9.28 7.64 -1.56
N ALA A 189 -8.49 6.80 -2.22
CA ALA A 189 -7.03 6.90 -2.19
C ALA A 189 -6.52 8.23 -2.81
N PHE A 190 -7.21 8.74 -3.80
CA PHE A 190 -6.82 9.89 -4.61
C PHE A 190 -7.39 11.21 -4.10
N GLU A 191 -8.46 11.13 -3.29
CA GLU A 191 -9.04 12.29 -2.61
C GLU A 191 -8.04 12.97 -1.66
N PHE A 192 -7.13 12.23 -1.04
CA PHE A 192 -6.05 12.81 -0.22
C PHE A 192 -5.11 13.71 -1.04
N SER A 193 -4.81 13.32 -2.27
CA SER A 193 -3.94 14.10 -3.14
C SER A 193 -4.56 15.45 -3.47
N HIS A 194 -5.78 15.47 -3.99
CA HIS A 194 -6.50 16.69 -4.32
C HIS A 194 -6.78 17.55 -3.06
N ARG A 195 -7.28 16.93 -1.97
CA ARG A 195 -7.59 17.63 -0.72
C ARG A 195 -6.40 18.41 -0.15
N TYR A 196 -5.19 17.89 -0.31
CA TYR A 196 -3.98 18.44 0.31
C TYR A 196 -3.01 19.08 -0.70
N ASP A 197 -3.37 19.12 -1.96
CA ASP A 197 -2.50 19.60 -3.04
C ASP A 197 -1.11 18.97 -2.98
N ILE A 198 -1.06 17.64 -2.90
CA ILE A 198 0.18 16.86 -2.82
C ILE A 198 0.20 15.77 -3.88
N PRO A 199 1.38 15.41 -4.41
CA PRO A 199 1.49 14.43 -5.49
C PRO A 199 1.10 13.02 -5.07
N VAL A 200 0.57 12.24 -6.03
CA VAL A 200 0.45 10.78 -5.95
C VAL A 200 1.66 10.15 -6.61
N ILE A 201 2.27 9.18 -5.94
CA ILE A 201 3.39 8.39 -6.46
C ILE A 201 2.88 6.97 -6.71
N PRO A 202 2.62 6.59 -7.97
CA PRO A 202 2.24 5.22 -8.30
C PRO A 202 3.43 4.29 -8.10
N MET A 203 3.19 3.15 -7.48
CA MET A 203 4.18 2.09 -7.28
C MET A 203 3.58 0.75 -7.67
N ALA A 204 4.38 -0.15 -8.19
CA ALA A 204 3.95 -1.50 -8.54
C ALA A 204 4.86 -2.55 -7.92
N ILE A 205 4.25 -3.56 -7.34
CA ILE A 205 4.94 -4.78 -6.95
C ILE A 205 4.79 -5.79 -8.08
N ARG A 206 5.92 -6.23 -8.62
CA ARG A 206 6.00 -7.29 -9.60
C ARG A 206 6.88 -8.42 -9.11
N TYR A 207 6.77 -9.57 -9.74
CA TYR A 207 7.40 -10.80 -9.28
C TYR A 207 8.58 -11.19 -10.14
N ARG A 208 9.49 -11.95 -9.52
CA ARG A 208 10.61 -12.64 -10.16
C ARG A 208 10.68 -14.08 -9.69
N LYS A 209 11.16 -14.97 -10.56
CA LYS A 209 11.42 -16.37 -10.20
C LYS A 209 12.48 -16.45 -9.10
N PRO A 210 12.30 -17.32 -8.08
CA PRO A 210 13.36 -17.56 -7.09
C PRO A 210 14.64 -18.05 -7.76
N ASP A 211 15.77 -17.48 -7.37
CA ASP A 211 17.09 -17.93 -7.82
C ASP A 211 17.45 -19.33 -7.25
N ALA A 212 18.50 -19.94 -7.79
CA ALA A 212 18.92 -21.30 -7.40
C ALA A 212 19.25 -21.39 -5.90
N VAL A 213 19.94 -20.38 -5.34
CA VAL A 213 20.32 -20.33 -3.93
C VAL A 213 19.10 -20.33 -3.03
N ARG A 214 18.13 -19.46 -3.30
CA ARG A 214 16.88 -19.38 -2.51
C ARG A 214 16.05 -20.63 -2.63
N ARG A 215 15.98 -21.24 -3.82
CA ARG A 215 15.31 -22.53 -4.02
C ARG A 215 15.96 -23.65 -3.19
N PHE A 216 17.29 -23.68 -3.15
CA PHE A 216 18.03 -24.63 -2.31
C PHE A 216 17.65 -24.48 -0.82
N PHE A 217 17.49 -23.24 -0.33
CA PHE A 217 16.97 -22.97 1.02
C PHE A 217 15.45 -23.04 1.17
N GLY A 218 14.75 -23.69 0.24
CA GLY A 218 13.32 -23.98 0.36
C GLY A 218 12.38 -22.80 0.12
N VAL A 219 12.84 -21.69 -0.48
CA VAL A 219 11.97 -20.56 -0.85
C VAL A 219 11.12 -20.93 -2.06
N LYS A 220 9.81 -21.12 -1.83
CA LYS A 220 8.83 -21.48 -2.87
C LYS A 220 8.02 -20.29 -3.41
N HIS A 221 7.97 -19.18 -2.66
CA HIS A 221 7.24 -17.98 -3.08
C HIS A 221 8.07 -17.13 -4.06
N PRO A 222 7.43 -16.27 -4.88
CA PRO A 222 8.14 -15.41 -5.81
C PRO A 222 9.02 -14.39 -5.08
N LEU A 223 10.08 -13.94 -5.75
CA LEU A 223 10.85 -12.77 -5.34
C LEU A 223 10.14 -11.50 -5.78
N VAL A 224 10.39 -10.40 -5.08
CA VAL A 224 9.64 -9.16 -5.22
C VAL A 224 10.52 -8.03 -5.78
N THR A 225 9.97 -7.26 -6.71
CA THR A 225 10.51 -5.97 -7.13
C THR A 225 9.46 -4.90 -6.90
N LEU A 226 9.82 -3.84 -6.16
CA LEU A 226 9.01 -2.63 -6.06
C LEU A 226 9.50 -1.63 -7.10
N VAL A 227 8.62 -1.26 -8.02
CA VAL A 227 8.86 -0.24 -9.05
C VAL A 227 8.22 1.06 -8.61
N VAL A 228 8.97 2.15 -8.62
CA VAL A 228 8.51 3.49 -8.25
C VAL A 228 8.32 4.33 -9.51
N GLY A 229 7.11 4.78 -9.78
CA GLY A 229 6.76 5.62 -10.92
C GLY A 229 7.07 7.10 -10.71
N GLU A 230 6.84 7.88 -11.75
CA GLU A 230 6.89 9.35 -11.68
C GLU A 230 5.66 9.86 -10.89
N PRO A 231 5.82 10.90 -10.07
CA PRO A 231 4.69 11.48 -9.36
C PRO A 231 3.70 12.13 -10.33
N ILE A 232 2.43 12.11 -9.94
CA ILE A 232 1.33 12.77 -10.64
C ILE A 232 0.78 13.85 -9.72
N MET A 233 0.73 15.09 -10.21
CA MET A 233 0.16 16.20 -9.45
C MET A 233 -1.36 16.22 -9.58
N PRO A 234 -2.08 16.61 -8.52
CA PRO A 234 -3.50 16.93 -8.63
C PRO A 234 -3.71 18.15 -9.52
N ASP A 235 -4.88 18.22 -10.16
CA ASP A 235 -5.33 19.38 -10.91
C ASP A 235 -6.37 20.13 -10.09
N MET A 236 -5.95 21.23 -9.48
CA MET A 236 -6.80 22.04 -8.60
C MET A 236 -7.83 22.86 -9.34
N SER A 237 -7.82 22.88 -10.69
CA SER A 237 -8.88 23.48 -11.51
C SER A 237 -10.13 22.60 -11.63
N LEU A 238 -9.97 21.31 -11.36
CA LEU A 238 -11.06 20.33 -11.38
C LEU A 238 -11.73 20.22 -10.01
N SER A 239 -12.97 19.73 -9.99
CA SER A 239 -13.59 19.36 -8.72
C SER A 239 -12.89 18.15 -8.10
N LEU A 240 -12.98 17.98 -6.77
CA LEU A 240 -12.44 16.82 -6.04
C LEU A 240 -12.80 15.49 -6.72
N LYS A 241 -14.06 15.34 -7.14
CA LYS A 241 -14.55 14.11 -7.78
C LYS A 241 -13.90 13.88 -9.15
N GLN A 242 -13.81 14.92 -9.97
CA GLN A 242 -13.23 14.82 -11.32
C GLN A 242 -11.75 14.51 -11.27
N ASP A 243 -10.99 15.26 -10.45
CA ASP A 243 -9.55 15.04 -10.35
C ASP A 243 -9.21 13.69 -9.69
N SER A 244 -9.93 13.29 -8.64
CA SER A 244 -9.71 11.98 -8.02
C SER A 244 -9.96 10.83 -8.98
N ASN A 245 -10.92 10.93 -9.91
CA ASN A 245 -11.13 9.94 -10.95
C ASN A 245 -10.00 9.96 -11.98
N ARG A 246 -9.58 11.14 -12.45
CA ARG A 246 -8.42 11.30 -13.35
C ARG A 246 -7.16 10.67 -12.76
N LEU A 247 -6.86 11.00 -11.50
CA LEU A 247 -5.71 10.44 -10.78
C LEU A 247 -5.81 8.92 -10.62
N LEU A 248 -7.01 8.39 -10.35
CA LEU A 248 -7.27 6.96 -10.26
C LEU A 248 -6.92 6.25 -11.57
N GLU A 249 -7.50 6.73 -12.69
CA GLU A 249 -7.31 6.12 -14.00
C GLU A 249 -5.84 6.16 -14.43
N GLU A 250 -5.19 7.32 -14.27
CA GLU A 250 -3.79 7.49 -14.63
C GLU A 250 -2.86 6.63 -13.74
N CYS A 251 -3.10 6.59 -12.43
CA CYS A 251 -2.32 5.75 -11.52
C CYS A 251 -2.53 4.27 -11.80
N HIS A 252 -3.77 3.82 -12.02
CA HIS A 252 -4.04 2.42 -12.34
C HIS A 252 -3.31 1.99 -13.60
N LYS A 253 -3.43 2.78 -14.68
CA LYS A 253 -2.71 2.53 -15.94
C LYS A 253 -1.21 2.39 -15.71
N ARG A 254 -0.59 3.34 -14.98
CA ARG A 254 0.86 3.29 -14.68
C ARG A 254 1.25 2.10 -13.82
N VAL A 255 0.41 1.71 -12.85
CA VAL A 255 0.67 0.53 -12.01
C VAL A 255 0.61 -0.75 -12.85
N VAL A 256 -0.36 -0.89 -13.75
CA VAL A 256 -0.46 -2.01 -14.71
C VAL A 256 0.81 -2.09 -15.58
N GLU A 257 1.23 -0.97 -16.18
CA GLU A 257 2.44 -0.90 -17.01
C GLU A 257 3.70 -1.28 -16.20
N MET A 258 3.89 -0.72 -15.02
CA MET A 258 5.03 -1.01 -14.14
C MET A 258 5.02 -2.45 -13.62
N ALA A 259 3.85 -3.06 -13.44
CA ALA A 259 3.73 -4.47 -13.12
C ALA A 259 4.08 -5.38 -14.29
N GLY A 260 4.27 -4.81 -15.50
CA GLY A 260 4.61 -5.55 -16.72
C GLY A 260 3.43 -6.31 -17.31
N ILE A 261 2.20 -5.89 -17.03
CA ILE A 261 0.98 -6.53 -17.53
C ILE A 261 0.62 -5.93 -18.87
N VAL A 262 0.52 -6.76 -19.92
CA VAL A 262 0.17 -6.32 -21.28
C VAL A 262 -1.34 -6.10 -21.41
N GLN A 263 -2.13 -7.02 -20.85
CA GLN A 263 -3.58 -6.95 -20.86
C GLN A 263 -4.11 -7.27 -19.46
N ASN A 264 -4.55 -6.24 -18.77
CA ASN A 264 -5.14 -6.40 -17.45
C ASN A 264 -6.58 -6.88 -17.58
N GLN A 265 -6.97 -7.85 -16.76
CA GLN A 265 -8.33 -8.39 -16.79
C GLN A 265 -9.38 -7.52 -16.08
N TRP A 266 -8.92 -6.53 -15.29
CA TRP A 266 -9.78 -5.67 -14.51
C TRP A 266 -9.78 -4.23 -15.06
N PRO A 267 -10.93 -3.53 -15.01
CA PRO A 267 -10.99 -2.09 -15.30
C PRO A 267 -10.28 -1.29 -14.20
N ALA A 268 -10.06 -0.01 -14.45
CA ALA A 268 -9.41 0.89 -13.49
C ALA A 268 -10.27 1.13 -12.23
N SER A 269 -11.59 1.17 -12.39
CA SER A 269 -12.57 1.34 -11.31
C SER A 269 -13.76 0.40 -11.50
N LEU A 270 -14.54 0.19 -10.43
CA LEU A 270 -15.81 -0.54 -10.47
C LEU A 270 -16.96 0.39 -10.78
#